data_a7ea6cb4851e4321cecc2652e427757c
#
_entry.id   a7ea6cb4851e4321cecc2652e427757c
#
_cell.length_a   1.000
_cell.length_b   1.000
_cell.length_c   1.000
_cell.angle_alpha   90.00
_cell.angle_beta   90.00
_cell.angle_gamma   90.00
#
_symmetry.space_group_name_H-M   'P 1'
#
loop_
_entity.id
_entity.type
_entity.pdbx_description
1 polymer ?
#
loop_
_entity_poly.entity_id
_entity_poly.type
_entity_poly.pdbx_seq_one_letter_code
_entity_poly.pdbx_strand_id
1 'polypeptide(L)'
;MHFFKWLRDRSGTPSTVEVSCRELFEAAQEYQVRELCFWICANMVANAMGRCEFRTFRNGEEIQEKDYYLWNISPNVNQNATAFMHKLVARLYQDNEALIVNTLTRSDMDALVVADSWEMPEEWPSRQNEYRGVVVGGYQYQYPLYESNVLHLKLNHTNMRPIVNGLYQSYYRMVSAAMKAYAWDRGQHWKVRVAQMAQGDDGWAKTFQQMIQEQVKPFLDSDGAILPEFEGYTYENVGGKLGGDTRDIRAMIEDIFDFTARGFLIPAVLTNGKVEGTADANTRFLTNCIDPLCDQLQEEIVRKRYGYDQWKRGNYLRIDSSSIIHFDLFANAANVEKLVGSGAYTINDVRRAANQATINEPWADEHFMTLNISPMGEVARKLSAEEEGTT
;
A
#
# COMPACT_ATOMS: atom_id res chain seq x y z
N MET A 1 -20.99 6.42 -3.30
CA MET A 1 -21.96 7.28 -2.60
C MET A 1 -21.33 8.39 -1.75
N HIS A 2 -19.98 8.38 -1.55
CA HIS A 2 -19.25 9.44 -0.82
C HIS A 2 -18.96 10.72 -1.62
N PHE A 3 -18.99 10.67 -2.96
CA PHE A 3 -18.74 11.82 -3.84
C PHE A 3 -19.78 12.96 -3.65
N PHE A 4 -21.03 12.61 -3.45
CA PHE A 4 -22.10 13.60 -3.18
C PHE A 4 -22.05 14.21 -1.78
N LYS A 5 -21.42 13.56 -0.81
CA LYS A 5 -21.28 14.08 0.56
C LYS A 5 -20.24 15.21 0.61
N TRP A 6 -19.16 15.07 -0.14
CA TRP A 6 -18.11 16.11 -0.28
C TRP A 6 -18.60 17.38 -0.97
N LEU A 7 -19.48 17.26 -1.98
CA LEU A 7 -20.11 18.42 -2.65
C LEU A 7 -21.07 19.17 -1.70
N ARG A 8 -21.68 18.51 -0.73
CA ARG A 8 -22.65 19.11 0.20
C ARG A 8 -22.01 19.88 1.34
N ASP A 9 -20.82 19.48 1.78
CA ASP A 9 -20.12 20.12 2.92
C ASP A 9 -19.41 21.45 2.56
N ARG A 10 -19.47 21.86 1.30
CA ARG A 10 -18.88 23.13 0.80
C ARG A 10 -19.89 24.24 0.55
N SER A 11 -21.16 24.03 0.88
CA SER A 11 -22.22 25.01 0.60
C SER A 11 -22.45 25.98 1.77
N GLY A 12 -21.58 26.97 1.89
CA GLY A 12 -22.00 28.30 2.34
C GLY A 12 -22.54 29.04 1.11
N THR A 13 -23.87 29.25 1.05
CA THR A 13 -24.66 29.96 0.04
C THR A 13 -24.69 29.36 -1.39
N PRO A 14 -25.86 29.16 -1.99
CA PRO A 14 -25.97 28.64 -3.35
C PRO A 14 -25.67 29.73 -4.37
N SER A 15 -24.42 29.95 -4.70
CA SER A 15 -24.07 30.45 -6.00
C SER A 15 -24.10 29.22 -6.93
N THR A 16 -24.95 29.24 -7.93
CA THR A 16 -24.96 28.30 -9.05
C THR A 16 -23.60 28.41 -9.76
N VAL A 17 -22.64 27.63 -9.28
CA VAL A 17 -21.38 27.44 -9.99
C VAL A 17 -21.70 26.44 -11.10
N GLU A 18 -21.86 26.92 -12.32
CA GLU A 18 -21.84 26.08 -13.52
C GLU A 18 -20.44 25.44 -13.61
N VAL A 19 -20.28 24.29 -12.98
CA VAL A 19 -19.08 23.47 -13.15
C VAL A 19 -19.16 22.88 -14.55
N SER A 20 -18.25 23.23 -15.42
CA SER A 20 -18.23 22.71 -16.78
C SER A 20 -18.02 21.18 -16.76
N CYS A 21 -18.63 20.45 -17.71
CA CYS A 21 -18.42 19.01 -17.85
C CYS A 21 -16.92 18.63 -17.95
N ARG A 22 -16.10 19.54 -18.45
CA ARG A 22 -14.66 19.39 -18.55
C ARG A 22 -13.97 19.42 -17.18
N GLU A 23 -14.34 20.34 -16.31
CA GLU A 23 -13.80 20.42 -14.94
C GLU A 23 -14.21 19.21 -14.11
N LEU A 24 -15.43 18.70 -14.30
CA LEU A 24 -15.89 17.44 -13.68
C LEU A 24 -15.08 16.24 -14.17
N PHE A 25 -14.77 16.20 -15.47
CA PHE A 25 -13.98 15.11 -16.05
C PHE A 25 -12.51 15.17 -15.58
N GLU A 26 -11.91 16.37 -15.55
CA GLU A 26 -10.56 16.58 -15.02
C GLU A 26 -10.49 16.19 -13.53
N ALA A 27 -11.46 16.59 -12.72
CA ALA A 27 -11.54 16.21 -11.31
C ALA A 27 -11.75 14.69 -11.10
N ALA A 28 -12.51 14.04 -11.98
CA ALA A 28 -12.70 12.60 -11.93
C ALA A 28 -11.42 11.82 -12.24
N GLN A 29 -10.66 12.27 -13.25
CA GLN A 29 -9.36 11.67 -13.58
C GLN A 29 -8.35 11.87 -12.44
N GLU A 30 -8.31 13.05 -11.84
CA GLU A 30 -7.49 13.34 -10.66
C GLU A 30 -7.76 12.37 -9.53
N TYR A 31 -9.03 12.17 -9.19
CA TYR A 31 -9.46 11.26 -8.16
C TYR A 31 -9.01 9.81 -8.45
N GLN A 32 -9.17 9.35 -9.70
CA GLN A 32 -8.85 7.98 -10.10
C GLN A 32 -7.35 7.66 -9.96
N VAL A 33 -6.46 8.54 -10.42
CA VAL A 33 -4.99 8.28 -10.32
C VAL A 33 -4.54 8.29 -8.87
N ARG A 34 -5.05 9.21 -8.06
CA ARG A 34 -4.75 9.27 -6.63
C ARG A 34 -5.19 8.01 -5.89
N GLU A 35 -6.43 7.59 -6.10
CA GLU A 35 -6.94 6.37 -5.48
C GLU A 35 -6.18 5.13 -5.98
N LEU A 36 -5.78 5.10 -7.25
CA LEU A 36 -4.97 4.02 -7.80
C LEU A 36 -3.63 3.89 -7.08
N CYS A 37 -2.87 4.99 -6.92
CA CYS A 37 -1.59 4.98 -6.21
C CYS A 37 -1.75 4.52 -4.75
N PHE A 38 -2.77 5.06 -4.06
CA PHE A 38 -3.07 4.70 -2.68
C PHE A 38 -3.39 3.21 -2.55
N TRP A 39 -4.29 2.69 -3.40
CA TRP A 39 -4.72 1.30 -3.33
C TRP A 39 -3.64 0.30 -3.75
N ILE A 40 -2.74 0.67 -4.69
CA ILE A 40 -1.58 -0.17 -5.02
C ILE A 40 -0.71 -0.34 -3.76
N CYS A 41 -0.36 0.75 -3.08
CA CYS A 41 0.45 0.69 -1.87
C CYS A 41 -0.26 -0.06 -0.74
N ALA A 42 -1.53 0.24 -0.48
CA ALA A 42 -2.33 -0.43 0.55
C ALA A 42 -2.46 -1.93 0.28
N ASN A 43 -2.67 -2.34 -0.97
CA ASN A 43 -2.74 -3.75 -1.35
C ASN A 43 -1.39 -4.46 -1.21
N MET A 44 -0.27 -3.79 -1.48
CA MET A 44 1.07 -4.38 -1.23
C MET A 44 1.26 -4.71 0.25
N VAL A 45 0.91 -3.78 1.15
CA VAL A 45 0.97 -4.01 2.59
C VAL A 45 -0.01 -5.11 3.01
N ALA A 46 -1.25 -5.07 2.50
CA ALA A 46 -2.28 -6.05 2.83
C ALA A 46 -1.91 -7.47 2.38
N ASN A 47 -1.33 -7.60 1.18
CA ASN A 47 -0.83 -8.88 0.67
C ASN A 47 0.32 -9.41 1.52
N ALA A 48 1.23 -8.55 1.97
CA ALA A 48 2.33 -8.94 2.85
C ALA A 48 1.78 -9.38 4.22
N MET A 49 0.94 -8.57 4.86
CA MET A 49 0.31 -8.91 6.15
C MET A 49 -0.52 -10.20 6.09
N GLY A 50 -1.24 -10.43 4.97
CA GLY A 50 -2.02 -11.64 4.75
C GLY A 50 -1.18 -12.90 4.56
N ARG A 51 0.13 -12.78 4.37
CA ARG A 51 1.10 -13.90 4.30
C ARG A 51 1.83 -14.15 5.60
N CYS A 52 1.75 -13.25 6.58
CA CYS A 52 2.33 -13.46 7.90
C CYS A 52 1.65 -14.65 8.58
N GLU A 53 2.44 -15.45 9.28
CA GLU A 53 1.92 -16.58 10.06
C GLU A 53 1.73 -16.16 11.52
N PHE A 54 0.55 -16.40 12.07
CA PHE A 54 0.21 -16.17 13.47
C PHE A 54 0.46 -17.43 14.26
N ARG A 55 1.67 -17.55 14.81
CA ARG A 55 2.12 -18.71 15.59
C ARG A 55 1.62 -18.59 17.03
N THR A 56 0.99 -19.64 17.53
CA THR A 56 0.40 -19.68 18.87
C THR A 56 1.20 -20.62 19.78
N PHE A 57 1.42 -20.16 21.01
CA PHE A 57 2.24 -20.88 21.98
C PHE A 57 1.44 -21.17 23.23
N ARG A 58 1.64 -22.39 23.80
CA ARG A 58 1.13 -22.80 25.10
C ARG A 58 2.26 -23.41 25.93
N ASN A 59 2.48 -22.85 27.14
CA ASN A 59 3.59 -23.23 28.00
C ASN A 59 4.97 -23.18 27.31
N GLY A 60 5.13 -22.31 26.35
CA GLY A 60 6.35 -22.14 25.55
C GLY A 60 6.46 -23.08 24.34
N GLU A 61 5.54 -24.02 24.18
CA GLU A 61 5.49 -24.90 23.00
C GLU A 61 4.53 -24.37 21.95
N GLU A 62 4.90 -24.51 20.69
CA GLU A 62 4.06 -24.09 19.56
C GLU A 62 2.89 -25.07 19.38
N ILE A 63 1.69 -24.52 19.27
CA ILE A 63 0.45 -25.30 19.10
C ILE A 63 -0.39 -24.73 17.96
N GLN A 64 -1.13 -25.61 17.27
CA GLN A 64 -2.08 -25.22 16.23
C GLN A 64 -3.50 -25.56 16.66
N GLU A 65 -4.08 -24.69 17.48
CA GLU A 65 -5.44 -24.86 18.01
C GLU A 65 -6.39 -23.77 17.51
N LYS A 66 -7.44 -23.47 18.30
CA LYS A 66 -8.51 -22.52 17.91
C LYS A 66 -7.97 -21.14 17.55
N ASP A 67 -7.03 -20.60 18.32
CA ASP A 67 -6.47 -19.26 18.04
C ASP A 67 -5.63 -19.26 16.77
N TYR A 68 -4.87 -20.33 16.50
CA TYR A 68 -4.17 -20.50 15.23
C TYR A 68 -5.14 -20.49 14.04
N TYR A 69 -6.21 -21.29 14.13
CA TYR A 69 -7.24 -21.37 13.09
C TYR A 69 -7.95 -20.02 12.89
N LEU A 70 -8.27 -19.32 14.00
CA LEU A 70 -8.92 -18.01 13.98
C LEU A 70 -8.13 -16.95 13.20
N TRP A 71 -6.82 -16.87 13.44
CA TRP A 71 -6.00 -15.83 12.84
C TRP A 71 -5.48 -16.19 11.45
N ASN A 72 -5.18 -17.46 11.19
CA ASN A 72 -4.56 -17.86 9.92
C ASN A 72 -5.56 -18.33 8.86
N ILE A 73 -6.76 -18.77 9.24
CA ILE A 73 -7.68 -19.41 8.30
C ILE A 73 -9.04 -18.73 8.27
N SER A 74 -9.75 -18.67 9.39
CA SER A 74 -11.14 -18.21 9.44
C SER A 74 -11.38 -17.26 10.62
N PRO A 75 -11.12 -15.97 10.48
CA PRO A 75 -11.40 -14.97 11.50
C PRO A 75 -12.89 -14.85 11.84
N ASN A 76 -13.74 -15.09 10.87
CA ASN A 76 -15.19 -15.16 11.04
C ASN A 76 -15.85 -16.02 9.94
N VAL A 77 -17.15 -16.26 10.08
CA VAL A 77 -17.92 -17.15 9.17
C VAL A 77 -18.00 -16.67 7.73
N ASN A 78 -17.72 -15.38 7.47
CA ASN A 78 -17.89 -14.76 6.15
C ASN A 78 -16.56 -14.38 5.48
N GLN A 79 -15.44 -14.46 6.19
CA GLN A 79 -14.14 -14.00 5.70
C GLN A 79 -13.05 -15.00 6.04
N ASN A 80 -12.17 -15.25 5.08
CA ASN A 80 -10.89 -15.90 5.33
C ASN A 80 -9.87 -14.87 5.88
N ALA A 81 -8.73 -15.36 6.39
CA ALA A 81 -7.70 -14.53 6.99
C ALA A 81 -7.17 -13.44 6.03
N THR A 82 -6.95 -13.79 4.75
CA THR A 82 -6.48 -12.83 3.74
C THR A 82 -7.47 -11.68 3.54
N ALA A 83 -8.76 -11.99 3.35
CA ALA A 83 -9.79 -10.97 3.16
C ALA A 83 -9.96 -10.09 4.41
N PHE A 84 -9.82 -10.68 5.60
CA PHE A 84 -9.83 -9.95 6.86
C PHE A 84 -8.65 -8.98 6.96
N MET A 85 -7.42 -9.44 6.65
CA MET A 85 -6.22 -8.58 6.67
C MET A 85 -6.30 -7.47 5.64
N HIS A 86 -6.82 -7.73 4.43
CA HIS A 86 -7.07 -6.70 3.44
C HIS A 86 -8.03 -5.61 3.95
N LYS A 87 -9.13 -6.01 4.60
CA LYS A 87 -10.06 -5.04 5.20
C LYS A 87 -9.39 -4.25 6.34
N LEU A 88 -8.61 -4.92 7.19
CA LEU A 88 -7.91 -4.31 8.31
C LEU A 88 -6.91 -3.24 7.83
N VAL A 89 -6.01 -3.62 6.92
CA VAL A 89 -4.99 -2.72 6.37
C VAL A 89 -5.64 -1.56 5.61
N ALA A 90 -6.67 -1.83 4.80
CA ALA A 90 -7.40 -0.80 4.10
C ALA A 90 -7.94 0.27 5.06
N ARG A 91 -8.59 -0.14 6.15
CA ARG A 91 -9.09 0.78 7.19
C ARG A 91 -7.96 1.52 7.89
N LEU A 92 -6.92 0.81 8.29
CA LEU A 92 -5.79 1.38 9.00
C LEU A 92 -5.13 2.52 8.22
N TYR A 93 -4.94 2.36 6.90
CA TYR A 93 -4.35 3.41 6.07
C TYR A 93 -5.36 4.48 5.62
N GLN A 94 -6.64 4.15 5.48
CA GLN A 94 -7.66 5.15 5.12
C GLN A 94 -7.96 6.11 6.25
N ASP A 95 -8.17 5.56 7.45
CA ASP A 95 -8.67 6.30 8.61
C ASP A 95 -7.56 6.60 9.63
N ASN A 96 -6.32 6.12 9.38
CA ASN A 96 -5.15 6.14 10.26
C ASN A 96 -5.32 5.30 11.53
N GLU A 97 -6.42 4.58 11.64
CA GLU A 97 -6.75 3.70 12.74
C GLU A 97 -7.73 2.61 12.27
N ALA A 98 -7.72 1.49 12.97
CA ALA A 98 -8.63 0.39 12.72
C ALA A 98 -9.05 -0.27 14.04
N LEU A 99 -10.30 -0.68 14.13
CA LEU A 99 -10.87 -1.33 15.28
C LEU A 99 -11.30 -2.75 14.90
N ILE A 100 -10.73 -3.74 15.59
CA ILE A 100 -11.16 -5.14 15.48
C ILE A 100 -12.04 -5.42 16.69
N VAL A 101 -13.24 -5.92 16.44
CA VAL A 101 -14.19 -6.31 17.49
C VAL A 101 -14.18 -7.83 17.61
N ASN A 102 -14.02 -8.32 18.84
CA ASN A 102 -14.20 -9.72 19.15
C ASN A 102 -15.68 -9.99 19.45
N THR A 103 -16.31 -10.81 18.64
CA THR A 103 -17.71 -11.22 18.82
C THR A 103 -17.77 -12.73 19.03
N LEU A 104 -18.72 -13.17 19.86
CA LEU A 104 -19.02 -14.59 20.00
C LEU A 104 -20.01 -15.02 18.91
N THR A 105 -19.72 -16.09 18.22
CA THR A 105 -20.69 -16.74 17.33
C THR A 105 -21.66 -17.60 18.13
N ARG A 106 -22.77 -18.04 17.48
CA ARG A 106 -23.74 -18.95 18.10
C ARG A 106 -23.15 -20.29 18.56
N SER A 107 -21.96 -20.63 18.12
CA SER A 107 -21.22 -21.87 18.47
C SER A 107 -20.17 -21.65 19.56
N ASP A 108 -20.26 -20.57 20.34
CA ASP A 108 -19.24 -20.17 21.34
C ASP A 108 -17.80 -20.07 20.78
N MET A 109 -17.69 -19.88 19.47
CA MET A 109 -16.41 -19.58 18.85
C MET A 109 -16.23 -18.07 18.74
N ASP A 110 -15.07 -17.60 19.10
CA ASP A 110 -14.66 -16.22 18.84
C ASP A 110 -14.76 -15.90 17.35
N ALA A 111 -15.20 -14.70 17.02
CA ALA A 111 -15.18 -14.18 15.67
C ALA A 111 -14.61 -12.77 15.69
N LEU A 112 -13.65 -12.54 14.81
CA LEU A 112 -13.00 -11.24 14.65
C LEU A 112 -13.63 -10.50 13.47
N VAL A 113 -14.06 -9.28 13.68
CA VAL A 113 -14.62 -8.44 12.64
C VAL A 113 -14.00 -7.04 12.68
N VAL A 114 -13.69 -6.49 11.53
CA VAL A 114 -13.18 -5.11 11.42
C VAL A 114 -14.36 -4.16 11.37
N ALA A 115 -14.41 -3.21 12.31
CA ALA A 115 -15.46 -2.19 12.38
C ALA A 115 -15.38 -1.25 11.17
N ASP A 116 -16.56 -0.78 10.74
CA ASP A 116 -16.67 0.18 9.64
C ASP A 116 -16.62 1.64 10.14
N SER A 117 -17.10 1.89 11.35
CA SER A 117 -17.03 3.20 12.02
C SER A 117 -17.28 3.05 13.52
N TRP A 118 -16.82 4.01 14.30
CA TRP A 118 -17.05 4.13 15.73
C TRP A 118 -16.87 5.60 16.16
N GLU A 119 -17.36 5.95 17.33
CA GLU A 119 -17.08 7.22 17.99
C GLU A 119 -15.76 7.11 18.74
N MET A 120 -14.89 8.12 18.60
CA MET A 120 -13.61 8.15 19.32
C MET A 120 -13.84 8.15 20.83
N PRO A 121 -13.21 7.24 21.58
CA PRO A 121 -13.33 7.23 23.00
C PRO A 121 -12.61 8.44 23.65
N GLU A 122 -13.16 8.91 24.76
CA GLU A 122 -12.41 9.78 25.65
C GLU A 122 -11.33 8.96 26.36
N GLU A 123 -10.06 9.29 26.13
CA GLU A 123 -8.92 8.56 26.72
C GLU A 123 -8.68 9.03 28.16
N TRP A 124 -8.89 8.13 29.13
CA TRP A 124 -8.62 8.37 30.53
C TRP A 124 -7.57 7.38 31.04
N PRO A 125 -6.50 7.85 31.71
CA PRO A 125 -5.44 6.93 32.19
C PRO A 125 -5.91 5.89 33.24
N SER A 126 -6.99 6.18 33.96
CA SER A 126 -7.42 5.40 35.13
C SER A 126 -8.60 4.46 34.88
N ARG A 127 -9.21 4.49 33.71
CA ARG A 127 -10.34 3.62 33.35
C ARG A 127 -10.24 3.13 31.92
N GLN A 128 -10.92 2.03 31.61
CA GLN A 128 -10.99 1.51 30.25
C GLN A 128 -11.73 2.50 29.33
N ASN A 129 -11.25 2.59 28.09
CA ASN A 129 -11.94 3.32 27.04
C ASN A 129 -13.27 2.66 26.68
N GLU A 130 -14.27 3.47 26.36
CA GLU A 130 -15.59 3.03 25.93
C GLU A 130 -15.79 3.42 24.45
N TYR A 131 -15.98 2.45 23.59
CA TYR A 131 -16.23 2.62 22.15
C TYR A 131 -17.73 2.59 21.91
N ARG A 132 -18.32 3.71 21.51
CA ARG A 132 -19.73 3.88 21.22
C ARG A 132 -19.98 3.94 19.72
N GLY A 133 -21.23 3.69 19.30
CA GLY A 133 -21.61 3.82 17.91
C GLY A 133 -20.85 2.88 16.95
N VAL A 134 -20.32 1.76 17.45
CA VAL A 134 -19.56 0.81 16.64
C VAL A 134 -20.46 0.17 15.61
N VAL A 135 -20.11 0.30 14.33
CA VAL A 135 -20.83 -0.26 13.19
C VAL A 135 -19.98 -1.33 12.51
N VAL A 136 -20.56 -2.49 12.26
CA VAL A 136 -19.97 -3.62 11.56
C VAL A 136 -20.94 -4.14 10.50
N GLY A 137 -20.59 -4.06 9.22
CA GLY A 137 -21.42 -4.58 8.14
C GLY A 137 -22.84 -3.98 8.09
N GLY A 138 -22.98 -2.70 8.50
CA GLY A 138 -24.28 -2.02 8.59
C GLY A 138 -25.05 -2.28 9.89
N TYR A 139 -24.57 -3.18 10.75
CA TYR A 139 -25.13 -3.38 12.09
C TYR A 139 -24.44 -2.47 13.10
N GLN A 140 -25.20 -1.69 13.85
CA GLN A 140 -24.69 -0.83 14.92
C GLN A 140 -24.91 -1.49 16.28
N TYR A 141 -23.84 -1.58 17.07
CA TYR A 141 -23.91 -2.05 18.45
C TYR A 141 -24.67 -1.03 19.31
N GLN A 142 -25.67 -1.49 20.04
CA GLN A 142 -26.48 -0.64 20.92
C GLN A 142 -25.78 -0.28 22.22
N TYR A 143 -24.85 -1.13 22.67
CA TYR A 143 -24.12 -0.95 23.90
C TYR A 143 -22.67 -0.58 23.61
N PRO A 144 -22.01 0.19 24.50
CA PRO A 144 -20.61 0.50 24.34
C PRO A 144 -19.77 -0.77 24.46
N LEU A 145 -18.74 -0.86 23.62
CA LEU A 145 -17.72 -1.88 23.75
C LEU A 145 -16.56 -1.32 24.58
N TYR A 146 -16.02 -2.16 25.46
CA TYR A 146 -14.91 -1.78 26.32
C TYR A 146 -13.56 -2.11 25.66
N GLU A 147 -12.50 -1.42 26.10
CA GLU A 147 -11.14 -1.61 25.65
C GLU A 147 -10.70 -3.10 25.63
N SER A 148 -11.17 -3.89 26.60
CA SER A 148 -10.87 -5.33 26.68
C SER A 148 -11.51 -6.18 25.57
N ASN A 149 -12.56 -5.66 24.91
CA ASN A 149 -13.33 -6.42 23.92
C ASN A 149 -12.97 -6.05 22.47
N VAL A 150 -12.03 -5.13 22.30
CA VAL A 150 -11.64 -4.60 20.99
C VAL A 150 -10.12 -4.54 20.88
N LEU A 151 -9.59 -4.71 19.66
CA LEU A 151 -8.19 -4.41 19.36
C LEU A 151 -8.17 -3.11 18.56
N HIS A 152 -7.64 -2.05 19.15
CA HIS A 152 -7.55 -0.75 18.52
C HIS A 152 -6.14 -0.49 18.03
N LEU A 153 -5.97 -0.46 16.72
CA LEU A 153 -4.71 -0.18 16.05
C LEU A 153 -4.72 1.27 15.58
N LYS A 154 -3.63 2.00 15.89
CA LYS A 154 -3.39 3.35 15.39
C LYS A 154 -2.02 3.39 14.74
N LEU A 155 -1.90 3.97 13.55
CA LEU A 155 -0.59 4.24 12.99
C LEU A 155 0.11 5.28 13.89
N ASN A 156 1.34 4.99 14.32
CA ASN A 156 2.09 5.83 15.28
C ASN A 156 2.62 7.14 14.68
N HIS A 157 2.18 7.53 13.52
CA HIS A 157 2.60 8.74 12.82
C HIS A 157 1.39 9.62 12.49
N THR A 158 1.65 10.87 12.22
CA THR A 158 0.62 11.81 11.75
C THR A 158 -0.05 11.23 10.51
N ASN A 159 -1.38 11.37 10.44
CA ASN A 159 -2.12 10.90 9.28
C ASN A 159 -1.49 11.42 7.99
N MET A 160 -0.90 10.51 7.21
CA MET A 160 -0.18 10.84 5.98
C MET A 160 -1.11 11.14 4.81
N ARG A 161 -2.36 10.70 4.88
CA ARG A 161 -3.32 10.87 3.79
C ARG A 161 -3.57 12.34 3.41
N PRO A 162 -3.76 13.29 4.34
CA PRO A 162 -3.87 14.71 3.99
C PRO A 162 -2.60 15.28 3.35
N ILE A 163 -1.42 14.83 3.80
CA ILE A 163 -0.12 15.29 3.29
C ILE A 163 0.07 14.78 1.86
N VAL A 164 -0.16 13.48 1.64
CA VAL A 164 -0.10 12.86 0.31
C VAL A 164 -1.12 13.52 -0.64
N ASN A 165 -2.33 13.81 -0.16
CA ASN A 165 -3.34 14.51 -0.94
C ASN A 165 -2.89 15.93 -1.33
N GLY A 166 -2.26 16.66 -0.43
CA GLY A 166 -1.74 18.02 -0.72
C GLY A 166 -0.62 18.01 -1.76
N LEU A 167 0.34 17.10 -1.63
CA LEU A 167 1.39 16.88 -2.62
C LEU A 167 0.80 16.50 -3.97
N TYR A 168 -0.15 15.57 -3.97
CA TYR A 168 -0.83 15.12 -5.15
C TYR A 168 -1.51 16.26 -5.90
N GLN A 169 -2.27 17.12 -5.21
CA GLN A 169 -2.93 18.27 -5.83
C GLN A 169 -1.94 19.24 -6.52
N SER A 170 -0.75 19.41 -5.91
CA SER A 170 0.30 20.25 -6.48
C SER A 170 0.87 19.64 -7.76
N TYR A 171 1.22 18.36 -7.74
CA TYR A 171 1.73 17.64 -8.90
C TYR A 171 0.69 17.50 -10.01
N TYR A 172 -0.55 17.22 -9.67
CA TYR A 172 -1.63 17.10 -10.65
C TYR A 172 -1.83 18.40 -11.44
N ARG A 173 -1.77 19.57 -10.78
CA ARG A 173 -1.82 20.86 -11.49
C ARG A 173 -0.69 21.00 -12.49
N MET A 174 0.52 20.55 -12.12
CA MET A 174 1.68 20.56 -13.02
C MET A 174 1.49 19.58 -14.18
N VAL A 175 1.06 18.35 -13.91
CA VAL A 175 0.75 17.35 -14.94
C VAL A 175 -0.34 17.85 -15.89
N SER A 176 -1.44 18.38 -15.36
CA SER A 176 -2.53 18.95 -16.17
C SER A 176 -2.05 20.13 -17.04
N ALA A 177 -1.22 21.00 -16.50
CA ALA A 177 -0.62 22.09 -17.27
C ALA A 177 0.31 21.58 -18.37
N ALA A 178 1.15 20.58 -18.06
CA ALA A 178 2.04 19.94 -19.03
C ALA A 178 1.26 19.21 -20.14
N MET A 179 0.19 18.50 -19.79
CA MET A 179 -0.70 17.86 -20.77
C MET A 179 -1.40 18.87 -21.67
N LYS A 180 -1.88 19.99 -21.11
CA LYS A 180 -2.47 21.09 -21.90
C LYS A 180 -1.44 21.71 -22.81
N ALA A 181 -0.22 21.97 -22.33
CA ALA A 181 0.89 22.49 -23.13
C ALA A 181 1.26 21.52 -24.27
N TYR A 182 1.36 20.22 -23.96
CA TYR A 182 1.63 19.19 -24.95
C TYR A 182 0.52 19.07 -26.02
N ALA A 183 -0.74 19.08 -25.59
CA ALA A 183 -1.88 19.05 -26.51
C ALA A 183 -1.90 20.33 -27.39
N TRP A 184 -1.54 21.48 -26.83
CA TRP A 184 -1.43 22.73 -27.57
C TRP A 184 -0.27 22.68 -28.55
N ASP A 185 0.89 22.18 -28.17
CA ASP A 185 2.09 22.08 -29.02
C ASP A 185 1.90 21.11 -30.20
N ARG A 186 1.12 20.02 -29.98
CA ARG A 186 0.72 19.07 -31.03
C ARG A 186 -0.51 19.49 -31.82
N GLY A 187 -1.26 20.49 -31.34
CA GLY A 187 -2.37 21.09 -32.06
C GLY A 187 -1.88 21.89 -33.24
N GLN A 188 -2.64 21.88 -34.31
CA GLN A 188 -2.38 22.78 -35.45
C GLN A 188 -2.94 24.16 -35.13
N HIS A 189 -2.04 25.13 -34.83
CA HIS A 189 -2.42 26.51 -34.58
C HIS A 189 -2.06 27.36 -35.79
N TRP A 190 -3.07 27.92 -36.42
CA TRP A 190 -2.90 28.75 -37.59
C TRP A 190 -3.22 30.19 -37.26
N LYS A 191 -2.34 31.08 -37.66
CA LYS A 191 -2.56 32.54 -37.65
C LYS A 191 -2.96 32.99 -39.02
N VAL A 192 -4.14 33.53 -39.13
CA VAL A 192 -4.62 34.14 -40.39
C VAL A 192 -4.33 35.65 -40.34
N ARG A 193 -3.51 36.13 -41.26
CA ARG A 193 -3.26 37.56 -41.43
C ARG A 193 -4.11 38.07 -42.59
N VAL A 194 -4.87 39.10 -42.35
CA VAL A 194 -5.73 39.75 -43.37
C VAL A 194 -5.08 41.07 -43.72
N ALA A 195 -4.78 41.28 -45.03
CA ALA A 195 -4.02 42.45 -45.49
C ALA A 195 -4.84 43.74 -45.50
N GLN A 196 -6.17 43.64 -45.67
CA GLN A 196 -7.06 44.81 -45.62
C GLN A 196 -8.33 44.49 -44.82
N MET A 197 -8.60 45.22 -43.77
CA MET A 197 -9.85 45.24 -43.04
C MET A 197 -10.68 46.43 -43.50
N ALA A 198 -11.86 46.20 -44.05
CA ALA A 198 -12.83 47.29 -44.26
C ALA A 198 -13.34 47.76 -42.90
N GLN A 199 -12.99 48.99 -42.50
CA GLN A 199 -13.47 49.56 -41.24
C GLN A 199 -14.99 49.77 -41.33
N GLY A 200 -15.77 49.09 -40.49
CA GLY A 200 -17.19 49.34 -40.23
C GLY A 200 -18.19 48.49 -41.00
N ASP A 201 -17.80 47.36 -41.59
CA ASP A 201 -18.72 46.42 -42.24
C ASP A 201 -19.00 45.19 -41.36
N ASP A 202 -20.19 45.17 -40.73
CA ASP A 202 -20.71 44.03 -39.96
C ASP A 202 -20.87 42.75 -40.82
N GLY A 203 -20.93 42.89 -42.14
CA GLY A 203 -20.98 41.78 -43.10
C GLY A 203 -19.66 41.00 -43.18
N TRP A 204 -18.53 41.71 -43.06
CA TRP A 204 -17.22 41.07 -43.09
C TRP A 204 -16.99 40.05 -41.95
N ALA A 205 -17.39 40.40 -40.74
CA ALA A 205 -17.24 39.50 -39.58
C ALA A 205 -18.01 38.17 -39.75
N LYS A 206 -19.22 38.25 -40.33
CA LYS A 206 -20.03 37.05 -40.65
C LYS A 206 -19.40 36.23 -41.76
N THR A 207 -18.93 36.87 -42.84
CA THR A 207 -18.27 36.17 -43.96
C THR A 207 -16.97 35.50 -43.50
N PHE A 208 -16.17 36.17 -42.67
CA PHE A 208 -14.96 35.63 -42.09
C PHE A 208 -15.27 34.43 -41.17
N GLN A 209 -16.30 34.52 -40.34
CA GLN A 209 -16.74 33.43 -39.47
C GLN A 209 -17.24 32.21 -40.27
N GLN A 210 -17.98 32.45 -41.36
CA GLN A 210 -18.41 31.38 -42.29
C GLN A 210 -17.21 30.72 -42.96
N MET A 211 -16.25 31.49 -43.48
CA MET A 211 -15.03 30.97 -44.09
C MET A 211 -14.23 30.09 -43.10
N ILE A 212 -14.09 30.52 -41.85
CA ILE A 212 -13.43 29.72 -40.82
C ILE A 212 -14.17 28.40 -40.57
N GLN A 213 -15.49 28.42 -40.47
CA GLN A 213 -16.27 27.23 -40.17
C GLN A 213 -16.43 26.29 -41.37
N GLU A 214 -16.57 26.81 -42.58
CA GLU A 214 -16.87 25.99 -43.75
C GLU A 214 -15.62 25.51 -44.50
N GLN A 215 -14.50 26.22 -44.39
CA GLN A 215 -13.28 25.90 -45.12
C GLN A 215 -12.08 25.57 -44.23
N VAL A 216 -11.77 26.40 -43.22
CA VAL A 216 -10.57 26.20 -42.41
C VAL A 216 -10.75 25.06 -41.40
N LYS A 217 -11.90 24.95 -40.74
CA LYS A 217 -12.16 23.95 -39.76
C LYS A 217 -12.22 22.52 -40.37
N PRO A 218 -12.92 22.25 -41.47
CA PRO A 218 -12.88 20.97 -42.15
C PRO A 218 -11.47 20.58 -42.66
N PHE A 219 -10.65 21.58 -43.06
CA PHE A 219 -9.25 21.34 -43.42
C PHE A 219 -8.43 20.86 -42.24
N LEU A 220 -8.64 21.45 -41.06
CA LEU A 220 -7.93 21.03 -39.82
C LEU A 220 -8.38 19.69 -39.29
N ASP A 221 -9.63 19.33 -39.53
CA ASP A 221 -10.25 18.08 -39.01
C ASP A 221 -10.05 16.87 -39.97
N SER A 222 -9.46 17.09 -41.17
CA SER A 222 -9.29 16.03 -42.19
C SER A 222 -7.82 15.81 -42.58
N ASP A 223 -7.43 14.52 -42.75
CA ASP A 223 -6.06 14.12 -43.11
C ASP A 223 -5.64 14.39 -44.55
N GLY A 224 -6.46 15.06 -45.38
CA GLY A 224 -6.16 15.26 -46.80
C GLY A 224 -6.96 16.37 -47.49
N ALA A 225 -7.35 17.37 -46.74
CA ALA A 225 -8.09 18.49 -47.32
C ALA A 225 -7.16 19.56 -47.94
N ILE A 226 -7.71 20.31 -48.89
CA ILE A 226 -7.04 21.43 -49.54
C ILE A 226 -7.57 22.72 -48.92
N LEU A 227 -6.67 23.55 -48.42
CA LEU A 227 -7.00 24.90 -47.96
C LEU A 227 -6.82 25.89 -49.13
N PRO A 228 -7.88 26.53 -49.64
CA PRO A 228 -7.74 27.52 -50.70
C PRO A 228 -7.07 28.76 -50.13
N GLU A 229 -6.08 29.29 -50.84
CA GLU A 229 -5.42 30.57 -50.51
C GLU A 229 -6.11 31.67 -51.32
N PHE A 230 -6.66 32.65 -50.60
CA PHE A 230 -7.31 33.82 -51.21
C PHE A 230 -6.37 35.03 -51.17
N GLU A 231 -6.45 35.87 -52.19
CA GLU A 231 -5.65 37.07 -52.25
C GLU A 231 -5.96 37.99 -51.04
N GLY A 232 -4.91 38.38 -50.33
CA GLY A 232 -5.03 39.17 -49.09
C GLY A 232 -5.12 38.37 -47.79
N TYR A 233 -5.16 37.07 -47.83
CA TYR A 233 -5.09 36.19 -46.64
C TYR A 233 -3.79 35.40 -46.63
N THR A 234 -3.07 35.47 -45.52
CA THR A 234 -1.85 34.69 -45.32
C THR A 234 -2.04 33.77 -44.12
N TYR A 235 -1.82 32.50 -44.35
CA TYR A 235 -1.92 31.47 -43.30
C TYR A 235 -0.51 31.15 -42.82
N GLU A 236 -0.26 31.33 -41.55
CA GLU A 236 0.99 31.01 -40.89
C GLU A 236 0.73 29.96 -39.80
N ASN A 237 1.39 28.81 -39.91
CA ASN A 237 1.33 27.85 -38.82
C ASN A 237 2.19 28.36 -37.64
N VAL A 238 1.54 28.70 -36.56
CA VAL A 238 2.16 29.17 -35.31
C VAL A 238 2.34 28.03 -34.34
N GLY A 239 2.29 26.77 -34.81
CA GLY A 239 2.49 25.58 -34.03
C GLY A 239 3.69 25.73 -33.12
N GLY A 240 3.47 25.58 -31.84
CA GLY A 240 4.41 25.96 -30.81
C GLY A 240 5.65 25.05 -30.80
N LYS A 241 6.77 25.66 -30.63
CA LYS A 241 8.03 25.02 -30.24
C LYS A 241 8.19 25.01 -28.71
N LEU A 242 7.12 24.88 -27.97
CA LEU A 242 7.15 24.69 -26.53
C LEU A 242 7.26 23.17 -26.30
N GLY A 243 8.50 22.68 -26.34
CA GLY A 243 8.80 21.26 -26.21
C GLY A 243 8.36 20.66 -24.86
N GLY A 244 7.07 20.40 -24.72
CA GLY A 244 6.57 19.50 -23.68
C GLY A 244 6.89 18.06 -24.10
N ASP A 245 7.89 17.43 -23.50
CA ASP A 245 8.18 16.03 -23.75
C ASP A 245 7.19 15.15 -22.93
N THR A 246 6.67 14.11 -23.56
CA THR A 246 5.87 13.08 -22.85
C THR A 246 6.64 12.41 -21.74
N ARG A 247 7.97 12.46 -21.76
CA ARG A 247 8.86 11.98 -20.69
C ARG A 247 8.69 12.75 -19.40
N ASP A 248 8.48 14.08 -19.48
CA ASP A 248 8.27 14.94 -18.31
C ASP A 248 6.96 14.60 -17.61
N ILE A 249 5.90 14.35 -18.38
CA ILE A 249 4.59 13.94 -17.84
C ILE A 249 4.70 12.58 -17.14
N ARG A 250 5.42 11.63 -17.75
CA ARG A 250 5.67 10.33 -17.15
C ARG A 250 6.48 10.44 -15.87
N ALA A 251 7.54 11.23 -15.87
CA ALA A 251 8.36 11.47 -14.68
C ALA A 251 7.54 12.06 -13.52
N MET A 252 6.66 13.02 -13.80
CA MET A 252 5.75 13.60 -12.79
C MET A 252 4.79 12.56 -12.21
N ILE A 253 4.28 11.63 -13.02
CA ILE A 253 3.41 10.54 -12.54
C ILE A 253 4.23 9.55 -11.69
N GLU A 254 5.44 9.19 -12.11
CA GLU A 254 6.36 8.34 -11.34
C GLU A 254 6.69 8.99 -9.98
N ASP A 255 6.92 10.29 -9.92
CA ASP A 255 7.13 11.03 -8.67
C ASP A 255 5.93 10.91 -7.71
N ILE A 256 4.71 10.97 -8.22
CA ILE A 256 3.49 10.81 -7.40
C ILE A 256 3.47 9.41 -6.76
N PHE A 257 3.78 8.37 -7.54
CA PHE A 257 3.89 7.01 -7.02
C PHE A 257 4.96 6.90 -5.96
N ASP A 258 6.14 7.48 -6.20
CA ASP A 258 7.26 7.43 -5.28
C ASP A 258 6.95 8.16 -3.96
N PHE A 259 6.30 9.32 -3.99
CA PHE A 259 5.89 10.02 -2.77
C PHE A 259 4.81 9.24 -2.01
N THR A 260 3.85 8.66 -2.72
CA THR A 260 2.82 7.82 -2.09
C THR A 260 3.48 6.61 -1.43
N ALA A 261 4.35 5.89 -2.13
CA ALA A 261 5.08 4.74 -1.60
C ALA A 261 5.91 5.09 -0.35
N ARG A 262 6.59 6.24 -0.35
CA ARG A 262 7.32 6.74 0.83
C ARG A 262 6.39 6.99 2.02
N GLY A 263 5.18 7.49 1.78
CA GLY A 263 4.16 7.66 2.82
C GLY A 263 3.70 6.34 3.46
N PHE A 264 3.82 5.24 2.73
CA PHE A 264 3.56 3.88 3.21
C PHE A 264 4.84 3.15 3.69
N LEU A 265 6.00 3.82 3.71
CA LEU A 265 7.31 3.23 4.00
C LEU A 265 7.69 2.10 3.02
N ILE A 266 7.15 2.13 1.81
CA ILE A 266 7.44 1.19 0.73
C ILE A 266 8.61 1.75 -0.09
N PRO A 267 9.70 0.98 -0.32
CA PRO A 267 10.76 1.39 -1.22
C PRO A 267 10.26 1.58 -2.66
N ALA A 268 10.58 2.70 -3.28
CA ALA A 268 10.11 3.05 -4.63
C ALA A 268 10.46 2.02 -5.72
N VAL A 269 11.54 1.26 -5.52
CA VAL A 269 11.93 0.16 -6.42
C VAL A 269 10.84 -0.89 -6.56
N LEU A 270 10.04 -1.13 -5.51
CA LEU A 270 8.97 -2.13 -5.52
C LEU A 270 7.71 -1.65 -6.25
N THR A 271 7.55 -0.34 -6.43
CA THR A 271 6.37 0.25 -7.09
C THR A 271 6.61 0.60 -8.55
N ASN A 272 7.87 0.79 -8.96
CA ASN A 272 8.21 1.23 -10.33
C ASN A 272 8.49 0.08 -11.32
N GLY A 273 8.33 -1.18 -10.91
CA GLY A 273 8.49 -2.37 -11.77
C GLY A 273 9.93 -2.68 -12.19
N LYS A 274 10.94 -2.06 -11.58
CA LYS A 274 12.35 -2.41 -11.81
C LYS A 274 12.70 -3.69 -11.08
N VAL A 275 13.48 -4.55 -11.71
CA VAL A 275 13.89 -5.86 -11.15
C VAL A 275 15.16 -5.74 -10.31
N GLU A 276 16.05 -4.80 -10.66
CA GLU A 276 17.32 -4.61 -9.97
C GLU A 276 17.13 -4.05 -8.56
N GLY A 277 17.81 -4.60 -7.57
CA GLY A 277 17.77 -4.16 -6.17
C GLY A 277 16.52 -4.56 -5.40
N THR A 278 15.69 -5.45 -5.93
CA THR A 278 14.43 -5.87 -5.28
C THR A 278 14.65 -6.68 -4.00
N ALA A 279 15.75 -7.43 -3.86
CA ALA A 279 16.03 -8.22 -2.66
C ALA A 279 16.24 -7.31 -1.43
N ASP A 280 17.12 -6.30 -1.54
CA ASP A 280 17.34 -5.33 -0.47
C ASP A 280 16.10 -4.48 -0.21
N ALA A 281 15.37 -4.13 -1.28
CA ALA A 281 14.12 -3.37 -1.16
C ALA A 281 13.04 -4.19 -0.41
N ASN A 282 12.92 -5.49 -0.68
CA ASN A 282 12.02 -6.38 0.06
C ASN A 282 12.40 -6.45 1.55
N THR A 283 13.69 -6.61 1.86
CA THR A 283 14.14 -6.63 3.25
C THR A 283 13.80 -5.32 3.97
N ARG A 284 14.05 -4.17 3.33
CA ARG A 284 13.68 -2.85 3.87
C ARG A 284 12.17 -2.68 4.03
N PHE A 285 11.38 -3.18 3.09
CA PHE A 285 9.93 -3.16 3.16
C PHE A 285 9.42 -3.97 4.36
N LEU A 286 9.96 -5.17 4.57
CA LEU A 286 9.60 -5.97 5.74
C LEU A 286 9.99 -5.26 7.03
N THR A 287 11.25 -4.87 7.19
CA THR A 287 11.76 -4.29 8.44
C THR A 287 11.13 -2.95 8.79
N ASN A 288 10.86 -2.08 7.81
CA ASN A 288 10.38 -0.72 8.09
C ASN A 288 8.86 -0.57 8.04
N CYS A 289 8.16 -1.43 7.29
CA CYS A 289 6.72 -1.33 7.09
C CYS A 289 5.96 -2.47 7.76
N ILE A 290 6.33 -3.73 7.46
CA ILE A 290 5.55 -4.90 7.88
C ILE A 290 5.82 -5.29 9.33
N ASP A 291 7.08 -5.41 9.74
CA ASP A 291 7.43 -5.83 11.10
C ASP A 291 6.84 -4.90 12.17
N PRO A 292 6.90 -3.55 12.05
CA PRO A 292 6.25 -2.67 13.01
C PRO A 292 4.74 -2.82 13.10
N LEU A 293 4.06 -3.13 11.97
CA LEU A 293 2.62 -3.41 11.96
C LEU A 293 2.30 -4.75 12.62
N CYS A 294 3.14 -5.77 12.37
CA CYS A 294 3.04 -7.07 13.02
C CYS A 294 3.24 -6.96 14.53
N ASP A 295 4.26 -6.21 14.97
CA ASP A 295 4.55 -5.98 16.37
C ASP A 295 3.38 -5.27 17.08
N GLN A 296 2.86 -4.20 16.48
CA GLN A 296 1.71 -3.48 17.04
C GLN A 296 0.47 -4.38 17.17
N LEU A 297 0.16 -5.17 16.15
CA LEU A 297 -0.97 -6.09 16.18
C LEU A 297 -0.74 -7.20 17.22
N GLN A 298 0.47 -7.75 17.27
CA GLN A 298 0.86 -8.78 18.25
C GLN A 298 0.74 -8.27 19.68
N GLU A 299 1.26 -7.05 19.96
CA GLU A 299 1.17 -6.43 21.28
C GLU A 299 -0.27 -6.26 21.73
N GLU A 300 -1.15 -5.76 20.83
CA GLU A 300 -2.57 -5.61 21.12
C GLU A 300 -3.26 -6.96 21.41
N ILE A 301 -2.95 -8.00 20.62
CA ILE A 301 -3.48 -9.34 20.82
C ILE A 301 -3.00 -9.92 22.16
N VAL A 302 -1.71 -9.85 22.43
CA VAL A 302 -1.13 -10.41 23.66
C VAL A 302 -1.66 -9.66 24.88
N ARG A 303 -1.71 -8.34 24.83
CA ARG A 303 -2.23 -7.50 25.92
C ARG A 303 -3.68 -7.82 26.28
N LYS A 304 -4.55 -8.01 25.28
CA LYS A 304 -6.00 -8.09 25.49
C LYS A 304 -6.56 -9.52 25.53
N ARG A 305 -6.02 -10.44 24.73
CA ARG A 305 -6.51 -11.84 24.72
C ARG A 305 -5.81 -12.74 25.74
N TYR A 306 -4.50 -12.54 25.92
CA TYR A 306 -3.73 -13.39 26.84
C TYR A 306 -3.56 -12.70 28.20
N GLY A 307 -3.19 -11.45 28.23
CA GLY A 307 -2.89 -10.71 29.45
C GLY A 307 -1.60 -11.19 30.13
N TYR A 308 -1.21 -10.52 31.21
CA TYR A 308 0.06 -10.77 31.90
C TYR A 308 0.21 -12.20 32.42
N ASP A 309 -0.84 -12.76 33.04
CA ASP A 309 -0.76 -14.08 33.70
C ASP A 309 -0.59 -15.23 32.69
N GLN A 310 -1.24 -15.15 31.54
CA GLN A 310 -1.09 -16.14 30.47
C GLN A 310 0.26 -16.01 29.80
N TRP A 311 0.65 -14.77 29.46
CA TRP A 311 1.95 -14.48 28.87
C TRP A 311 3.11 -15.00 29.75
N LYS A 312 3.06 -14.79 31.06
CA LYS A 312 4.06 -15.28 32.02
C LYS A 312 4.15 -16.82 32.04
N ARG A 313 3.06 -17.52 31.75
CA ARG A 313 3.02 -18.99 31.64
C ARG A 313 3.52 -19.52 30.30
N GLY A 314 3.94 -18.65 29.39
CA GLY A 314 4.35 -19.02 28.04
C GLY A 314 3.19 -19.21 27.07
N ASN A 315 2.00 -18.65 27.38
CA ASN A 315 0.84 -18.64 26.49
C ASN A 315 0.76 -17.29 25.80
N TYR A 316 1.06 -17.24 24.53
CA TYR A 316 1.06 -16.01 23.73
C TYR A 316 0.94 -16.32 22.25
N LEU A 317 0.76 -15.29 21.46
CA LEU A 317 0.79 -15.34 20.01
C LEU A 317 1.97 -14.52 19.51
N ARG A 318 2.64 -15.00 18.48
CA ARG A 318 3.72 -14.30 17.76
C ARG A 318 3.39 -14.24 16.28
N ILE A 319 3.57 -13.10 15.65
CA ILE A 319 3.38 -12.93 14.21
C ILE A 319 4.75 -13.10 13.53
N ASP A 320 4.83 -14.01 12.59
CA ASP A 320 6.04 -14.33 11.84
C ASP A 320 5.93 -13.78 10.41
N SER A 321 6.75 -12.78 10.10
CA SER A 321 6.84 -12.16 8.77
C SER A 321 7.81 -12.87 7.83
N SER A 322 8.60 -13.82 8.33
CA SER A 322 9.62 -14.53 7.54
C SER A 322 9.03 -15.35 6.39
N SER A 323 7.78 -15.80 6.53
CA SER A 323 7.02 -16.53 5.50
C SER A 323 6.70 -15.72 4.25
N ILE A 324 6.88 -14.38 4.28
CA ILE A 324 6.65 -13.50 3.14
C ILE A 324 7.71 -13.70 2.07
N ILE A 325 8.97 -13.91 2.48
CA ILE A 325 10.08 -14.14 1.57
C ILE A 325 10.05 -15.61 1.15
N HIS A 326 9.97 -15.84 -0.16
CA HIS A 326 10.08 -17.21 -0.67
C HIS A 326 11.50 -17.72 -0.46
N PHE A 327 11.66 -18.70 0.42
CA PHE A 327 12.95 -19.33 0.68
C PHE A 327 13.27 -20.36 -0.41
N ASP A 328 14.18 -19.99 -1.32
CA ASP A 328 14.70 -20.96 -2.30
C ASP A 328 15.79 -21.81 -1.67
N LEU A 329 15.45 -23.07 -1.36
CA LEU A 329 16.35 -24.03 -0.76
C LEU A 329 17.58 -24.30 -1.64
N PHE A 330 17.41 -24.35 -2.95
CA PHE A 330 18.51 -24.66 -3.88
C PHE A 330 19.47 -23.47 -4.02
N ALA A 331 18.94 -22.25 -4.11
CA ALA A 331 19.76 -21.05 -4.14
C ALA A 331 20.55 -20.86 -2.84
N ASN A 332 20.03 -21.34 -1.71
CA ASN A 332 20.63 -21.19 -0.39
C ASN A 332 21.29 -22.47 0.16
N ALA A 333 21.50 -23.50 -0.65
CA ALA A 333 22.00 -24.82 -0.20
C ALA A 333 23.30 -24.74 0.63
N ALA A 334 24.26 -23.91 0.20
CA ALA A 334 25.52 -23.71 0.94
C ALA A 334 25.33 -23.04 2.32
N ASN A 335 24.36 -22.15 2.44
CA ASN A 335 24.03 -21.51 3.72
C ASN A 335 23.29 -22.49 4.64
N VAL A 336 22.42 -23.31 4.09
CA VAL A 336 21.71 -24.38 4.82
C VAL A 336 22.70 -25.39 5.40
N GLU A 337 23.68 -25.84 4.60
CA GLU A 337 24.74 -26.74 5.07
C GLU A 337 25.49 -26.14 6.28
N LYS A 338 25.84 -24.85 6.20
CA LYS A 338 26.52 -24.16 7.31
C LYS A 338 25.63 -24.01 8.53
N LEU A 339 24.35 -23.71 8.38
CA LEU A 339 23.42 -23.55 9.50
C LEU A 339 23.16 -24.88 10.21
N VAL A 340 22.94 -25.95 9.48
CA VAL A 340 22.78 -27.28 10.05
C VAL A 340 24.11 -27.79 10.64
N GLY A 341 25.21 -27.64 9.93
CA GLY A 341 26.51 -28.08 10.36
C GLY A 341 27.10 -27.31 11.56
N SER A 342 26.61 -26.10 11.83
CA SER A 342 26.95 -25.33 13.05
C SER A 342 26.09 -25.72 14.28
N GLY A 343 25.09 -26.56 14.11
CA GLY A 343 24.14 -26.92 15.16
C GLY A 343 23.13 -25.80 15.49
N ALA A 344 23.06 -24.76 14.69
CA ALA A 344 22.11 -23.68 14.91
C ALA A 344 20.66 -24.05 14.54
N TYR A 345 20.51 -24.91 13.51
CA TYR A 345 19.23 -25.37 12.99
C TYR A 345 19.21 -26.88 12.80
N THR A 346 18.03 -27.48 13.04
CA THR A 346 17.77 -28.88 12.72
C THR A 346 17.37 -29.04 11.26
N ILE A 347 17.36 -30.28 10.77
CA ILE A 347 16.88 -30.57 9.41
C ILE A 347 15.40 -30.20 9.27
N ASN A 348 14.58 -30.47 10.30
CA ASN A 348 13.17 -30.11 10.30
C ASN A 348 12.94 -28.60 10.35
N ASP A 349 13.79 -27.82 11.01
CA ASP A 349 13.68 -26.35 10.98
C ASP A 349 13.89 -25.78 9.57
N VAL A 350 14.89 -26.32 8.84
CA VAL A 350 15.14 -25.95 7.44
C VAL A 350 13.96 -26.35 6.55
N ARG A 351 13.37 -27.53 6.77
CA ARG A 351 12.21 -28.00 6.01
C ARG A 351 10.98 -27.13 6.29
N ARG A 352 10.75 -26.72 7.55
CA ARG A 352 9.70 -25.78 7.93
C ARG A 352 9.89 -24.43 7.23
N ALA A 353 11.13 -23.89 7.25
CA ALA A 353 11.45 -22.63 6.57
C ALA A 353 11.24 -22.71 5.05
N ALA A 354 11.48 -23.88 4.44
CA ALA A 354 11.24 -24.15 3.03
C ALA A 354 9.80 -24.55 2.70
N ASN A 355 8.88 -24.47 3.66
CA ASN A 355 7.48 -24.91 3.55
C ASN A 355 7.33 -26.36 3.06
N GLN A 356 8.22 -27.25 3.53
CA GLN A 356 8.19 -28.67 3.26
C GLN A 356 7.69 -29.45 4.48
N ALA A 357 7.04 -30.59 4.24
CA ALA A 357 6.63 -31.48 5.32
C ALA A 357 7.83 -31.92 6.15
N THR A 358 7.70 -31.91 7.47
CA THR A 358 8.72 -32.40 8.40
C THR A 358 8.90 -33.93 8.28
N ILE A 359 10.11 -34.40 8.59
CA ILE A 359 10.42 -35.83 8.66
C ILE A 359 10.04 -36.27 10.06
N ASN A 360 9.17 -37.28 10.19
CA ASN A 360 8.70 -37.78 11.47
C ASN A 360 9.66 -38.85 12.03
N GLU A 361 10.94 -38.54 12.15
CA GLU A 361 11.99 -39.38 12.69
C GLU A 361 12.79 -38.57 13.71
N PRO A 362 13.16 -39.14 14.86
CA PRO A 362 13.82 -38.40 15.95
C PRO A 362 15.10 -37.68 15.51
N TRP A 363 15.89 -38.28 14.64
CA TRP A 363 17.13 -37.71 14.14
C TRP A 363 16.93 -36.40 13.35
N ALA A 364 15.78 -36.17 12.81
CA ALA A 364 15.51 -34.96 12.00
C ALA A 364 15.34 -33.67 12.84
N ASP A 365 15.07 -33.82 14.12
CA ASP A 365 15.01 -32.77 15.13
C ASP A 365 16.28 -32.67 16.00
N GLU A 366 17.31 -33.50 15.71
CA GLU A 366 18.61 -33.41 16.37
C GLU A 366 19.49 -32.33 15.76
N HIS A 367 20.29 -31.68 16.60
CA HIS A 367 21.28 -30.69 16.17
C HIS A 367 22.57 -31.39 15.76
N PHE A 368 23.00 -31.17 14.53
CA PHE A 368 24.25 -31.73 14.01
C PHE A 368 25.37 -30.67 14.09
N MET A 369 26.55 -31.09 14.52
CA MET A 369 27.73 -30.27 14.55
C MET A 369 28.84 -30.93 13.73
N THR A 370 29.49 -30.21 12.84
CA THR A 370 30.65 -30.69 12.12
C THR A 370 31.83 -30.81 13.09
N LEU A 371 32.59 -31.92 13.02
CA LEU A 371 33.79 -32.14 13.84
C LEU A 371 34.89 -31.11 13.67
N ASN A 372 34.80 -30.27 12.66
CA ASN A 372 35.77 -29.21 12.38
C ASN A 372 35.65 -28.01 13.32
N ILE A 373 34.58 -27.91 14.15
CA ILE A 373 34.38 -26.85 15.12
C ILE A 373 34.53 -27.46 16.52
N SER A 374 35.69 -27.26 17.12
CA SER A 374 35.90 -27.67 18.52
C SER A 374 35.88 -26.45 19.43
N PRO A 375 35.37 -26.59 20.68
CA PRO A 375 35.47 -25.51 21.66
C PRO A 375 36.93 -25.06 21.83
N MET A 376 37.10 -23.72 21.91
CA MET A 376 38.45 -23.11 21.98
C MET A 376 39.30 -23.67 23.13
N GLY A 377 38.66 -24.07 24.24
CA GLY A 377 39.32 -24.73 25.37
C GLY A 377 39.82 -26.17 25.08
N GLU A 378 39.16 -26.92 24.18
CA GLU A 378 39.61 -28.24 23.79
C GLU A 378 40.75 -28.17 22.77
N VAL A 379 40.71 -27.18 21.85
CA VAL A 379 41.77 -26.90 20.90
C VAL A 379 43.06 -26.48 21.64
N ALA A 380 42.93 -25.62 22.65
CA ALA A 380 44.04 -25.22 23.49
C ALA A 380 44.64 -26.39 24.27
N ARG A 381 43.82 -27.29 24.80
CA ARG A 381 44.31 -28.50 25.49
C ARG A 381 45.00 -29.50 24.55
N LYS A 382 44.47 -29.64 23.32
CA LYS A 382 45.13 -30.54 22.34
C LYS A 382 46.50 -29.97 21.87
N LEU A 383 46.56 -28.65 21.66
CA LEU A 383 47.82 -28.00 21.27
C LEU A 383 48.89 -28.09 22.41
N SER A 384 48.49 -27.87 23.67
CA SER A 384 49.37 -28.03 24.81
C SER A 384 49.86 -29.46 25.02
N ALA A 385 48.97 -30.47 24.78
CA ALA A 385 49.35 -31.88 24.86
C ALA A 385 50.24 -32.36 23.73
N GLU A 386 50.17 -31.75 22.53
CA GLU A 386 51.07 -32.02 21.43
C GLU A 386 52.45 -31.38 21.65
N GLU A 387 52.53 -30.22 22.31
CA GLU A 387 53.78 -29.59 22.69
C GLU A 387 54.53 -30.38 23.80
N GLU A 388 53.83 -31.00 24.78
CA GLU A 388 54.41 -31.83 25.82
C GLU A 388 54.78 -33.22 25.33
N GLY A 389 54.23 -33.70 24.22
CA GLY A 389 54.58 -35.03 23.62
C GLY A 389 55.76 -35.02 22.66
N THR A 390 56.31 -33.85 22.38
CA THR A 390 57.41 -33.66 21.40
C THR A 390 58.76 -33.34 22.10
N THR A 391 58.80 -33.35 23.42
CA THR A 391 60.01 -33.29 24.27
C THR A 391 60.30 -34.66 24.85
#